data_279d4cd1bca75b5bb8d7eccc583bc9c0
#
_entry.id   279d4cd1bca75b5bb8d7eccc583bc9c0
#
_cell.length_a   1.000
_cell.length_b   1.000
_cell.length_c   1.000
_cell.angle_alpha   90.00
_cell.angle_beta   90.00
_cell.angle_gamma   90.00
#
_symmetry.space_group_name_H-M   'P 1'
#
loop_
_entity.id
_entity.type
_entity.pdbx_description
1 polymer ?
#
loop_
_entity_poly.entity_id
_entity_poly.type
_entity_poly.pdbx_seq_one_letter_code
_entity_poly.pdbx_strand_id
1 'polypeptide(L)'
;MDYRSHLQTTGSALKHWFIATMQDALAVGAIWLVGLLIIGVPLAPFWAFLGAAFQFIPGIGAILALIGPALFLFFKDPENLMPLLYLLILYAVIAVVDGLVLQPYFMKRTAKVPLWASIFVPIVCAIALPFWGVLLAPPLLAVIYAFRARNRAAPMAPDGQGEARR
;
A
#
# COMPACT_ATOMS: atom_id res chain seq x y z
N MET A 1 -32.84 4.01 -3.89
CA MET A 1 -31.36 3.87 -3.85
C MET A 1 -30.80 5.00 -3.00
N ASP A 2 -30.22 4.66 -1.83
CA ASP A 2 -29.77 5.67 -0.86
C ASP A 2 -28.40 6.23 -1.26
N TYR A 3 -28.37 7.30 -2.03
CA TYR A 3 -27.15 7.99 -2.44
C TYR A 3 -26.25 8.34 -1.25
N ARG A 4 -26.84 8.73 -0.13
CA ARG A 4 -26.09 9.05 1.10
C ARG A 4 -25.33 7.86 1.66
N SER A 5 -25.90 6.66 1.65
CA SER A 5 -25.26 5.46 2.15
C SER A 5 -24.10 4.99 1.25
N HIS A 6 -24.20 5.21 -0.06
CA HIS A 6 -23.13 4.93 -1.01
C HIS A 6 -21.96 5.90 -0.82
N LEU A 7 -22.22 7.19 -0.68
CA LEU A 7 -21.18 8.20 -0.41
C LEU A 7 -20.47 7.94 0.92
N GLN A 8 -21.21 7.58 1.96
CA GLN A 8 -20.62 7.25 3.26
C GLN A 8 -19.73 6.01 3.19
N THR A 9 -20.15 4.95 2.49
CA THR A 9 -19.34 3.72 2.32
C THR A 9 -18.07 4.01 1.55
N THR A 10 -18.16 4.76 0.46
CA THR A 10 -16.99 5.17 -0.33
C THR A 10 -16.04 6.04 0.47
N GLY A 11 -16.55 7.07 1.14
CA GLY A 11 -15.73 7.98 1.94
C GLY A 11 -15.03 7.29 3.10
N SER A 12 -15.72 6.37 3.79
CA SER A 12 -15.13 5.60 4.89
C SER A 12 -14.04 4.63 4.39
N ALA A 13 -14.26 3.97 3.26
CA ALA A 13 -13.27 3.06 2.67
C ALA A 13 -12.00 3.80 2.25
N LEU A 14 -12.14 4.93 1.58
CA LEU A 14 -11.01 5.78 1.18
C LEU A 14 -10.26 6.34 2.39
N LYS A 15 -10.98 6.81 3.42
CA LYS A 15 -10.37 7.31 4.65
C LYS A 15 -9.55 6.22 5.34
N HIS A 16 -10.11 5.02 5.51
CA HIS A 16 -9.39 3.92 6.17
C HIS A 16 -8.16 3.48 5.35
N TRP A 17 -8.30 3.38 4.04
CA TRP A 17 -7.16 3.08 3.17
C TRP A 17 -6.07 4.16 3.28
N PHE A 18 -6.42 5.44 3.17
CA PHE A 18 -5.47 6.55 3.24
C PHE A 18 -4.73 6.59 4.58
N ILE A 19 -5.45 6.45 5.69
CA ILE A 19 -4.85 6.42 7.04
C ILE A 19 -3.90 5.22 7.17
N ALA A 20 -4.31 4.03 6.72
CA ALA A 20 -3.48 2.83 6.77
C ALA A 20 -2.20 3.01 5.95
N THR A 21 -2.30 3.52 4.71
CA THR A 21 -1.15 3.79 3.85
C THR A 21 -0.24 4.87 4.42
N MET A 22 -0.80 5.91 5.04
CA MET A 22 -0.01 6.96 5.69
C MET A 22 0.78 6.42 6.88
N GLN A 23 0.16 5.59 7.72
CA GLN A 23 0.83 4.96 8.86
C GLN A 23 1.95 4.04 8.41
N ASP A 24 1.71 3.25 7.36
CA ASP A 24 2.68 2.38 6.74
C ASP A 24 3.86 3.17 6.15
N ALA A 25 3.57 4.20 5.36
CA ALA A 25 4.56 5.11 4.78
C ALA A 25 5.45 5.76 5.83
N LEU A 26 4.88 6.20 6.97
CA LEU A 26 5.64 6.79 8.07
C LEU A 26 6.55 5.74 8.73
N ALA A 27 6.06 4.53 8.95
CA ALA A 27 6.86 3.45 9.55
C ALA A 27 8.01 3.04 8.63
N VAL A 28 7.74 2.81 7.35
CA VAL A 28 8.76 2.47 6.34
C VAL A 28 9.75 3.61 6.16
N GLY A 29 9.28 4.87 6.11
CA GLY A 29 10.14 6.05 6.04
C GLY A 29 11.07 6.17 7.23
N ALA A 30 10.60 5.87 8.44
CA ALA A 30 11.43 5.85 9.64
C ALA A 30 12.53 4.77 9.56
N ILE A 31 12.19 3.57 9.09
CA ILE A 31 13.17 2.48 8.91
C ILE A 31 14.20 2.88 7.85
N TRP A 32 13.76 3.45 6.70
CA TRP A 32 14.65 4.00 5.69
C TRP A 32 15.59 5.05 6.27
N LEU A 33 15.07 6.01 7.02
CA LEU A 33 15.87 7.09 7.62
C LEU A 33 16.97 6.53 8.53
N VAL A 34 16.60 5.66 9.46
CA VAL A 34 17.57 5.06 10.40
C VAL A 34 18.60 4.22 9.65
N GLY A 35 18.17 3.38 8.72
CA GLY A 35 19.08 2.54 7.95
C GLY A 35 20.05 3.35 7.08
N LEU A 36 19.57 4.38 6.37
CA LEU A 36 20.41 5.23 5.54
C LEU A 36 21.42 6.06 6.37
N LEU A 37 21.01 6.50 7.57
CA LEU A 37 21.93 7.19 8.50
C LEU A 37 23.03 6.25 9.00
N ILE A 38 22.71 4.99 9.31
CA ILE A 38 23.69 3.99 9.75
C ILE A 38 24.68 3.67 8.63
N ILE A 39 24.21 3.56 7.38
CA ILE A 39 25.07 3.32 6.20
C ILE A 39 25.93 4.55 5.88
N GLY A 40 25.53 5.74 6.34
CA GLY A 40 26.23 7.00 6.05
C GLY A 40 25.88 7.56 4.65
N VAL A 41 24.68 7.29 4.15
CA VAL A 41 24.23 7.82 2.86
C VAL A 41 23.96 9.32 2.99
N PRO A 42 24.58 10.18 2.18
CA PRO A 42 24.28 11.60 2.15
C PRO A 42 22.82 11.88 1.79
N LEU A 43 22.27 12.94 2.35
CA LEU A 43 20.86 13.30 2.15
C LEU A 43 19.88 12.19 2.61
N ALA A 44 20.24 11.38 3.62
CA ALA A 44 19.40 10.30 4.16
C ALA A 44 17.95 10.74 4.45
N PRO A 45 17.68 11.92 5.06
CA PRO A 45 16.30 12.37 5.26
C PRO A 45 15.51 12.60 3.97
N PHE A 46 16.16 13.06 2.92
CA PHE A 46 15.54 13.26 1.61
C PHE A 46 15.15 11.92 0.97
N TRP A 47 16.08 10.95 0.97
CA TRP A 47 15.81 9.61 0.43
C TRP A 47 14.77 8.85 1.24
N ALA A 48 14.79 8.99 2.57
CA ALA A 48 13.78 8.40 3.45
C ALA A 48 12.38 9.00 3.21
N PHE A 49 12.30 10.31 3.00
CA PHE A 49 11.05 10.97 2.62
C PHE A 49 10.51 10.45 1.28
N LEU A 50 11.37 10.31 0.26
CA LEU A 50 10.99 9.71 -1.02
C LEU A 50 10.53 8.26 -0.84
N GLY A 51 11.23 7.48 0.01
CA GLY A 51 10.83 6.11 0.34
C GLY A 51 9.44 6.03 0.95
N ALA A 52 9.12 6.93 1.87
CA ALA A 52 7.78 7.06 2.44
C ALA A 52 6.75 7.50 1.39
N ALA A 53 7.07 8.48 0.56
CA ALA A 53 6.17 8.98 -0.48
C ALA A 53 5.84 7.91 -1.53
N PHE A 54 6.82 7.12 -1.91
CA PHE A 54 6.62 6.04 -2.89
C PHE A 54 5.79 4.86 -2.37
N GLN A 55 5.56 4.73 -1.04
CA GLN A 55 4.64 3.72 -0.48
C GLN A 55 3.21 3.88 -0.96
N PHE A 56 2.84 5.06 -1.44
CA PHE A 56 1.55 5.26 -2.09
C PHE A 56 1.43 4.55 -3.45
N ILE A 57 2.55 4.07 -4.03
CA ILE A 57 2.59 3.32 -5.29
C ILE A 57 2.86 1.83 -4.99
N PRO A 58 1.80 0.99 -4.89
CA PRO A 58 1.96 -0.40 -4.46
C PRO A 58 2.84 -1.20 -5.40
N GLY A 59 3.73 -2.01 -4.82
CA GLY A 59 4.58 -2.95 -5.55
C GLY A 59 5.79 -2.33 -6.28
N ILE A 60 5.76 -1.03 -6.57
CA ILE A 60 6.86 -0.33 -7.27
C ILE A 60 7.57 0.64 -6.34
N GLY A 61 6.88 1.16 -5.32
CA GLY A 61 7.38 2.21 -4.45
C GLY A 61 8.71 1.89 -3.78
N ALA A 62 8.84 0.69 -3.23
CA ALA A 62 10.07 0.25 -2.57
C ALA A 62 11.27 0.17 -3.54
N ILE A 63 11.04 -0.24 -4.80
CA ILE A 63 12.08 -0.28 -5.84
C ILE A 63 12.49 1.14 -6.22
N LEU A 64 11.54 2.05 -6.41
CA LEU A 64 11.83 3.45 -6.73
C LEU A 64 12.61 4.12 -5.61
N ALA A 65 12.30 3.81 -4.35
CA ALA A 65 13.01 4.32 -3.18
C ALA A 65 14.48 3.88 -3.14
N LEU A 66 14.79 2.70 -3.68
CA LEU A 66 16.15 2.17 -3.73
C LEU A 66 17.02 2.83 -4.79
N ILE A 67 16.44 3.19 -5.95
CA ILE A 67 17.20 3.64 -7.14
C ILE A 67 18.08 4.85 -6.83
N GLY A 68 17.51 5.89 -6.20
CA GLY A 68 18.23 7.13 -5.94
C GLY A 68 19.48 6.94 -5.04
N PRO A 69 19.33 6.39 -3.83
CA PRO A 69 20.47 6.09 -2.96
C PRO A 69 21.49 5.14 -3.59
N ALA A 70 21.02 4.14 -4.35
CA ALA A 70 21.91 3.17 -5.02
C ALA A 70 22.77 3.86 -6.08
N LEU A 71 22.19 4.65 -6.95
CA LEU A 71 22.93 5.42 -7.95
C LEU A 71 23.90 6.41 -7.27
N PHE A 72 23.47 7.08 -6.22
CA PHE A 72 24.31 8.01 -5.50
C PHE A 72 25.56 7.31 -4.93
N LEU A 73 25.40 6.17 -4.26
CA LEU A 73 26.51 5.41 -3.68
C LEU A 73 27.45 4.87 -4.78
N PHE A 74 26.88 4.35 -5.86
CA PHE A 74 27.66 3.81 -6.97
C PHE A 74 28.56 4.86 -7.64
N PHE A 75 28.03 6.07 -7.88
CA PHE A 75 28.81 7.14 -8.50
C PHE A 75 29.78 7.85 -7.53
N LYS A 76 29.51 7.79 -6.22
CA LYS A 76 30.37 8.40 -5.21
C LYS A 76 31.68 7.65 -5.04
N ASP A 77 31.64 6.33 -5.03
CA ASP A 77 32.80 5.46 -4.83
C ASP A 77 32.61 4.12 -5.56
N PRO A 78 32.91 4.08 -6.87
CA PRO A 78 32.69 2.88 -7.69
C PRO A 78 33.55 1.69 -7.28
N GLU A 79 34.68 1.93 -6.60
CA GLU A 79 35.61 0.88 -6.18
C GLU A 79 35.16 0.22 -4.86
N ASN A 80 34.43 0.95 -4.01
CA ASN A 80 33.94 0.44 -2.73
C ASN A 80 32.42 0.15 -2.79
N LEU A 81 32.06 -1.06 -3.16
CA LEU A 81 30.68 -1.51 -3.25
C LEU A 81 30.04 -1.92 -1.91
N MET A 82 30.76 -1.86 -0.79
CA MET A 82 30.23 -2.24 0.52
C MET A 82 29.02 -1.42 0.97
N PRO A 83 29.00 -0.08 0.84
CA PRO A 83 27.82 0.70 1.18
C PRO A 83 26.58 0.35 0.31
N LEU A 84 26.80 0.00 -0.96
CA LEU A 84 25.74 -0.46 -1.85
C LEU A 84 25.18 -1.81 -1.40
N LEU A 85 26.04 -2.74 -0.97
CA LEU A 85 25.61 -4.02 -0.41
C LEU A 85 24.77 -3.83 0.86
N TYR A 86 25.19 -2.94 1.77
CA TYR A 86 24.42 -2.62 2.97
C TYR A 86 23.06 -2.00 2.63
N LEU A 87 23.00 -1.15 1.60
CA LEU A 87 21.76 -0.58 1.10
C LEU A 87 20.81 -1.66 0.56
N LEU A 88 21.33 -2.65 -0.19
CA LEU A 88 20.52 -3.77 -0.70
C LEU A 88 19.99 -4.66 0.44
N ILE A 89 20.83 -4.90 1.46
CA ILE A 89 20.40 -5.61 2.66
C ILE A 89 19.29 -4.82 3.39
N LEU A 90 19.47 -3.52 3.58
CA LEU A 90 18.45 -2.66 4.18
C LEU A 90 17.14 -2.74 3.39
N TYR A 91 17.19 -2.64 2.07
CA TYR A 91 16.03 -2.79 1.20
C TYR A 91 15.33 -4.15 1.41
N ALA A 92 16.10 -5.24 1.42
CA ALA A 92 15.54 -6.59 1.64
C ALA A 92 14.85 -6.70 3.01
N VAL A 93 15.48 -6.17 4.06
CA VAL A 93 14.88 -6.12 5.41
C VAL A 93 13.59 -5.31 5.41
N ILE A 94 13.59 -4.13 4.80
CA ILE A 94 12.38 -3.30 4.69
C ILE A 94 11.28 -4.03 3.93
N ALA A 95 11.59 -4.64 2.79
CA ALA A 95 10.62 -5.36 1.97
C ALA A 95 9.97 -6.53 2.75
N VAL A 96 10.77 -7.26 3.55
CA VAL A 96 10.26 -8.34 4.40
C VAL A 96 9.42 -7.81 5.55
N VAL A 97 9.91 -6.80 6.28
CA VAL A 97 9.20 -6.20 7.42
C VAL A 97 7.90 -5.54 6.96
N ASP A 98 7.95 -4.79 5.87
CA ASP A 98 6.79 -4.16 5.27
C ASP A 98 5.75 -5.19 4.83
N GLY A 99 6.13 -6.12 3.96
CA GLY A 99 5.21 -7.11 3.39
C GLY A 99 4.62 -8.08 4.41
N LEU A 100 5.39 -8.52 5.42
CA LEU A 100 4.94 -9.53 6.38
C LEU A 100 4.37 -8.95 7.68
N VAL A 101 4.75 -7.73 8.05
CA VAL A 101 4.38 -7.16 9.35
C VAL A 101 3.58 -5.87 9.21
N LEU A 102 4.14 -4.85 8.54
CA LEU A 102 3.54 -3.52 8.53
C LEU A 102 2.24 -3.50 7.71
N GLN A 103 2.26 -3.97 6.49
CA GLN A 103 1.06 -4.01 5.63
C GLN A 103 -0.08 -4.83 6.27
N PRO A 104 0.10 -6.08 6.75
CA PRO A 104 -0.97 -6.80 7.44
C PRO A 104 -1.45 -6.08 8.70
N TYR A 105 -0.55 -5.42 9.43
CA TYR A 105 -0.90 -4.71 10.65
C TYR A 105 -1.75 -3.47 10.39
N PHE A 106 -1.33 -2.60 9.48
CA PHE A 106 -2.03 -1.35 9.19
C PHE A 106 -3.28 -1.56 8.33
N MET A 107 -3.28 -2.57 7.45
CA MET A 107 -4.40 -2.86 6.56
C MET A 107 -5.53 -3.70 7.20
N LYS A 108 -5.41 -4.11 8.46
CA LYS A 108 -6.43 -4.93 9.16
C LYS A 108 -7.84 -4.36 9.12
N ARG A 109 -7.99 -3.04 9.07
CA ARG A 109 -9.27 -2.32 9.05
C ARG A 109 -9.74 -1.97 7.65
N THR A 110 -8.91 -2.20 6.65
CA THR A 110 -9.26 -2.00 5.25
C THR A 110 -10.03 -3.23 4.75
N ALA A 111 -10.92 -3.05 3.80
CA ALA A 111 -11.69 -4.16 3.22
C ALA A 111 -10.73 -5.28 2.79
N LYS A 112 -11.04 -6.53 3.21
CA LYS A 112 -10.22 -7.71 2.90
C LYS A 112 -10.18 -7.94 1.39
N VAL A 113 -9.20 -7.36 0.74
CA VAL A 113 -8.94 -7.55 -0.70
C VAL A 113 -8.16 -8.84 -0.86
N PRO A 114 -8.60 -9.79 -1.69
CA PRO A 114 -7.84 -11.01 -1.93
C PRO A 114 -6.53 -10.71 -2.67
N LEU A 115 -5.47 -11.46 -2.36
CA LEU A 115 -4.12 -11.26 -2.90
C LEU A 115 -4.08 -11.18 -4.43
N TRP A 116 -4.85 -12.04 -5.12
CA TRP A 116 -4.89 -12.03 -6.58
C TRP A 116 -5.40 -10.68 -7.14
N ALA A 117 -6.42 -10.08 -6.51
CA ALA A 117 -6.94 -8.80 -6.96
C ALA A 117 -5.94 -7.66 -6.71
N SER A 118 -5.19 -7.72 -5.61
CA SER A 118 -4.13 -6.74 -5.30
C SER A 118 -2.97 -6.76 -6.30
N ILE A 119 -2.76 -7.89 -6.99
CA ILE A 119 -1.73 -8.04 -8.01
C ILE A 119 -2.28 -7.72 -9.41
N PHE A 120 -3.39 -8.37 -9.81
CA PHE A 120 -3.89 -8.27 -11.17
C PHE A 120 -4.56 -6.93 -11.49
N VAL A 121 -5.28 -6.34 -10.53
CA VAL A 121 -5.99 -5.07 -10.82
C VAL A 121 -5.03 -3.92 -11.09
N PRO A 122 -3.95 -3.69 -10.32
CA PRO A 122 -2.95 -2.68 -10.68
C PRO A 122 -2.31 -2.92 -12.04
N ILE A 123 -2.04 -4.18 -12.43
CA ILE A 123 -1.46 -4.52 -13.73
C ILE A 123 -2.43 -4.15 -14.85
N VAL A 124 -3.70 -4.56 -14.74
CA VAL A 124 -4.74 -4.24 -15.74
C VAL A 124 -4.96 -2.73 -15.83
N CYS A 125 -5.01 -2.05 -14.68
CA CYS A 125 -5.13 -0.59 -14.63
C CYS A 125 -3.92 0.11 -15.23
N ALA A 126 -2.70 -0.43 -15.06
CA ALA A 126 -1.47 0.10 -15.64
C ALA A 126 -1.47 0.02 -17.17
N ILE A 127 -2.06 -1.03 -17.75
CA ILE A 127 -2.20 -1.17 -19.20
C ILE A 127 -3.15 -0.11 -19.76
N ALA A 128 -4.25 0.16 -19.06
CA ALA A 128 -5.25 1.15 -19.50
C ALA A 128 -4.79 2.60 -19.28
N LEU A 129 -4.16 2.88 -18.13
CA LEU A 129 -3.67 4.19 -17.69
C LEU A 129 -2.33 4.01 -16.96
N PRO A 130 -1.18 4.04 -17.64
CA PRO A 130 0.09 3.55 -17.10
C PRO A 130 0.46 4.07 -15.71
N PHE A 131 0.47 5.37 -15.50
CA PHE A 131 0.81 5.96 -14.19
C PHE A 131 -0.40 6.01 -13.25
N TRP A 132 -1.50 6.57 -13.73
CA TRP A 132 -2.71 6.80 -12.91
C TRP A 132 -3.42 5.50 -12.54
N GLY A 133 -3.36 4.49 -13.39
CA GLY A 133 -3.98 3.20 -13.15
C GLY A 133 -3.35 2.48 -11.95
N VAL A 134 -2.03 2.47 -11.87
CA VAL A 134 -1.32 1.86 -10.73
C VAL A 134 -1.62 2.61 -9.43
N LEU A 135 -1.60 3.94 -9.46
CA LEU A 135 -1.84 4.77 -8.29
C LEU A 135 -3.28 4.67 -7.76
N LEU A 136 -4.26 4.59 -8.68
CA LEU A 136 -5.68 4.56 -8.33
C LEU A 136 -6.22 3.14 -8.03
N ALA A 137 -5.51 2.09 -8.42
CA ALA A 137 -5.97 0.71 -8.23
C ALA A 137 -6.24 0.34 -6.76
N PRO A 138 -5.37 0.66 -5.76
CA PRO A 138 -5.63 0.33 -4.36
C PRO A 138 -6.84 1.05 -3.76
N PRO A 139 -7.02 2.38 -3.92
CA PRO A 139 -8.22 3.04 -3.42
C PRO A 139 -9.49 2.53 -4.11
N LEU A 140 -9.41 2.22 -5.41
CA LEU A 140 -10.53 1.62 -6.15
C LEU A 140 -10.90 0.25 -5.58
N LEU A 141 -9.91 -0.61 -5.34
CA LEU A 141 -10.12 -1.92 -4.71
C LEU A 141 -10.72 -1.78 -3.31
N ALA A 142 -10.21 -0.87 -2.48
CA ALA A 142 -10.76 -0.62 -1.16
C ALA A 142 -12.25 -0.27 -1.20
N VAL A 143 -12.65 0.57 -2.14
CA VAL A 143 -14.07 0.92 -2.35
C VAL A 143 -14.88 -0.28 -2.84
N ILE A 144 -14.45 -0.97 -3.89
CA ILE A 144 -15.17 -2.12 -4.46
C ILE A 144 -15.40 -3.21 -3.40
N TYR A 145 -14.37 -3.54 -2.63
CA TYR A 145 -14.48 -4.59 -1.60
C TYR A 145 -15.25 -4.14 -0.37
N ALA A 146 -15.27 -2.85 -0.03
CA ALA A 146 -16.14 -2.29 1.01
C ALA A 146 -17.63 -2.47 0.63
N PHE A 147 -18.00 -2.20 -0.63
CA PHE A 147 -19.35 -2.45 -1.12
C PHE A 147 -19.72 -3.94 -1.13
N ARG A 148 -18.79 -4.80 -1.57
CA ARG A 148 -19.01 -6.26 -1.50
C ARG A 148 -19.21 -6.76 -0.07
N ALA A 149 -18.45 -6.27 0.87
CA ALA A 149 -18.58 -6.62 2.29
C ALA A 149 -19.94 -6.18 2.85
N ARG A 150 -20.38 -4.97 2.50
CA ARG A 150 -21.68 -4.44 2.90
C ARG A 150 -22.85 -5.29 2.34
N ASN A 151 -22.80 -5.63 1.06
CA ASN A 151 -23.85 -6.42 0.41
C ASN A 151 -23.94 -7.85 0.96
N ARG A 152 -22.82 -8.42 1.46
CA ARG A 152 -22.81 -9.73 2.13
C ARG A 152 -23.31 -9.66 3.57
N ALA A 153 -23.19 -8.49 4.22
CA ALA A 153 -23.67 -8.27 5.58
C ALA A 153 -25.16 -7.87 5.65
N ALA A 154 -25.78 -7.53 4.51
CA ALA A 154 -27.23 -7.31 4.45
C ALA A 154 -27.92 -8.64 4.74
N PRO A 155 -28.79 -8.74 5.80
CA PRO A 155 -29.53 -9.96 6.06
C PRO A 155 -30.36 -10.31 4.83
N MET A 156 -30.36 -11.59 4.43
CA MET A 156 -31.45 -12.12 3.59
C MET A 156 -32.75 -11.77 4.32
N ALA A 157 -33.59 -10.99 3.68
CA ALA A 157 -34.95 -10.81 4.18
C ALA A 157 -35.54 -12.20 4.44
N PRO A 158 -36.14 -12.44 5.62
CA PRO A 158 -36.74 -13.74 5.86
C PRO A 158 -37.85 -13.93 4.85
N ASP A 159 -37.65 -14.82 3.89
CA ASP A 159 -38.66 -15.28 2.95
C ASP A 159 -39.86 -15.75 3.76
N GLY A 160 -40.96 -15.01 3.65
CA GLY A 160 -42.33 -15.51 3.68
C GLY A 160 -42.70 -16.64 4.61
N GLN A 161 -42.38 -16.62 5.90
CA GLN A 161 -43.03 -17.51 6.89
C GLN A 161 -44.12 -16.72 7.63
N GLY A 162 -45.08 -16.21 6.89
CA GLY A 162 -46.20 -15.44 7.41
C GLY A 162 -47.57 -15.88 6.89
N GLU A 163 -47.66 -16.87 6.01
CA GLU A 163 -48.96 -17.26 5.39
C GLU A 163 -49.38 -18.72 5.55
N ALA A 164 -49.06 -19.35 6.66
CA ALA A 164 -49.55 -20.71 6.95
C ALA A 164 -50.08 -20.82 8.38
N ARG A 165 -50.87 -19.85 8.84
CA ARG A 165 -51.74 -20.01 10.01
C ARG A 165 -52.99 -19.12 9.85
N ARG A 166 -53.93 -19.55 8.99
CA ARG A 166 -55.37 -19.33 9.15
C ARG A 166 -56.15 -20.55 8.69
#